data_97c9aa52e36281b15bca1088f8b8c1dd
#
_entry.id   97c9aa52e36281b15bca1088f8b8c1dd
#
_cell.length_a   1.000
_cell.length_b   1.000
_cell.length_c   1.000
_cell.angle_alpha   90.00
_cell.angle_beta   90.00
_cell.angle_gamma   90.00
#
_symmetry.space_group_name_H-M   'P 1'
#
loop_
_entity.id
_entity.type
_entity.pdbx_description
1 polymer ?
#
loop_
_entity_poly.entity_id
_entity_poly.type
_entity_poly.pdbx_seq_one_letter_code
_entity_poly.pdbx_strand_id
1 'polypeptide(L)'
;MTADSKPKSDWQTLSAQKRIALYETIPKEWRLPKSTLTQIHDNASPTDPLTPASSFPATSVIEIPKSCGILTEREIDLTENYDATELVQKMIKREATSEEVTLAFCKRAAVAQQCINCFTEFFPEKALERAKECDAFLEREGRAMGALHGLPISLKVSRRNAWPIVTLKRDVSFGPWFRFGADEVT
;
A
#
# COMPACT_ATOMS: atom_id res chain seq x y z
N MET A 1 -39.22 27.42 -17.31
CA MET A 1 -37.92 26.78 -17.62
C MET A 1 -37.22 26.51 -16.30
N THR A 2 -37.44 25.34 -15.72
CA THR A 2 -36.84 24.91 -14.47
C THR A 2 -35.47 24.34 -14.80
N ALA A 3 -34.40 24.97 -14.30
CA ALA A 3 -33.05 24.49 -14.43
C ALA A 3 -32.94 23.16 -13.66
N ASP A 4 -32.71 22.12 -14.40
CA ASP A 4 -32.46 20.76 -13.91
C ASP A 4 -31.11 20.77 -13.14
N SER A 5 -31.21 21.01 -11.85
CA SER A 5 -30.04 20.95 -10.97
C SER A 5 -29.66 19.49 -10.77
N LYS A 6 -28.76 19.01 -11.62
CA LYS A 6 -28.05 17.75 -11.41
C LYS A 6 -27.55 17.69 -9.95
N PRO A 7 -27.92 16.69 -9.15
CA PRO A 7 -27.46 16.62 -7.77
C PRO A 7 -25.95 16.67 -7.76
N LYS A 8 -25.38 17.69 -7.11
CA LYS A 8 -23.94 17.75 -6.86
C LYS A 8 -23.61 16.47 -6.11
N SER A 9 -22.77 15.62 -6.68
CA SER A 9 -22.28 14.44 -5.98
C SER A 9 -21.66 14.91 -4.67
N ASP A 10 -22.31 14.59 -3.57
CA ASP A 10 -21.83 14.95 -2.26
C ASP A 10 -20.44 14.31 -2.10
N TRP A 11 -19.41 15.16 -1.96
CA TRP A 11 -18.02 14.72 -1.82
C TRP A 11 -17.85 13.78 -0.62
N GLN A 12 -18.69 13.91 0.39
CA GLN A 12 -18.70 13.06 1.59
C GLN A 12 -19.11 11.64 1.21
N THR A 13 -20.17 11.48 0.44
CA THR A 13 -20.62 10.18 -0.08
C THR A 13 -19.57 9.54 -0.95
N LEU A 14 -18.95 10.30 -1.86
CA LEU A 14 -17.88 9.77 -2.71
C LEU A 14 -16.65 9.34 -1.90
N SER A 15 -16.25 10.15 -0.92
CA SER A 15 -15.14 9.84 -0.02
C SER A 15 -15.41 8.59 0.80
N ALA A 16 -16.64 8.44 1.30
CA ALA A 16 -17.07 7.27 2.04
C ALA A 16 -17.03 6.00 1.18
N GLN A 17 -17.57 6.05 -0.04
CA GLN A 17 -17.53 4.93 -0.98
C GLN A 17 -16.09 4.50 -1.30
N LYS A 18 -15.19 5.46 -1.51
CA LYS A 18 -13.78 5.18 -1.76
C LYS A 18 -13.09 4.52 -0.56
N ARG A 19 -13.41 4.94 0.67
CA ARG A 19 -12.86 4.30 1.87
C ARG A 19 -13.33 2.86 2.03
N ILE A 20 -14.61 2.59 1.76
CA ILE A 20 -15.14 1.23 1.78
C ILE A 20 -14.43 0.37 0.73
N ALA A 21 -14.39 0.84 -0.52
CA ALA A 21 -13.73 0.11 -1.60
C ALA A 21 -12.27 -0.20 -1.29
N LEU A 22 -11.55 0.77 -0.69
CA LEU A 22 -10.17 0.56 -0.26
C LEU A 22 -10.06 -0.46 0.89
N TYR A 23 -10.97 -0.40 1.87
CA TYR A 23 -10.99 -1.37 2.96
C TYR A 23 -11.26 -2.79 2.45
N GLU A 24 -12.07 -2.94 1.43
CA GLU A 24 -12.36 -4.23 0.79
C GLU A 24 -11.16 -4.84 0.08
N THR A 25 -10.19 -4.02 -0.38
CA THR A 25 -8.93 -4.52 -0.94
C THR A 25 -7.99 -5.12 0.11
N ILE A 26 -8.24 -4.87 1.40
CA ILE A 26 -7.43 -5.45 2.48
C ILE A 26 -7.87 -6.90 2.71
N PRO A 27 -6.98 -7.89 2.56
CA PRO A 27 -7.27 -9.29 2.88
C PRO A 27 -7.84 -9.44 4.29
N LYS A 28 -8.78 -10.35 4.47
CA LYS A 28 -9.49 -10.52 5.74
C LYS A 28 -8.55 -10.83 6.90
N GLU A 29 -7.52 -11.61 6.65
CA GLU A 29 -6.48 -12.01 7.60
C GLU A 29 -5.57 -10.85 8.02
N TRP A 30 -5.57 -9.72 7.28
CA TRP A 30 -4.81 -8.52 7.62
C TRP A 30 -5.68 -7.42 8.24
N ARG A 31 -6.93 -7.76 8.54
CA ARG A 31 -7.85 -6.81 9.17
C ARG A 31 -7.71 -6.82 10.69
N LEU A 32 -7.61 -5.63 11.25
CA LEU A 32 -7.55 -5.45 12.70
C LEU A 32 -8.86 -5.87 13.36
N PRO A 33 -8.83 -6.44 14.58
CA PRO A 33 -10.02 -6.70 15.38
C PRO A 33 -10.83 -5.44 15.62
N LYS A 34 -12.16 -5.56 15.69
CA LYS A 34 -13.05 -4.42 15.99
C LYS A 34 -12.70 -3.74 17.29
N SER A 35 -12.31 -4.49 18.32
CA SER A 35 -11.87 -3.95 19.60
C SER A 35 -10.69 -3.00 19.47
N THR A 36 -9.69 -3.35 18.66
CA THR A 36 -8.53 -2.50 18.39
C THR A 36 -8.95 -1.24 17.65
N LEU A 37 -9.79 -1.37 16.61
CA LEU A 37 -10.28 -0.23 15.84
C LEU A 37 -11.10 0.74 16.69
N THR A 38 -11.93 0.22 17.59
CA THR A 38 -12.70 1.05 18.53
C THR A 38 -11.78 1.83 19.49
N GLN A 39 -10.71 1.22 19.97
CA GLN A 39 -9.71 1.90 20.81
C GLN A 39 -8.99 3.03 20.07
N ILE A 40 -8.70 2.82 18.77
CA ILE A 40 -8.00 3.81 17.95
C ILE A 40 -8.91 4.99 17.57
N HIS A 41 -10.17 4.71 17.22
CA HIS A 41 -11.07 5.67 16.58
C HIS A 41 -12.19 6.20 17.49
N ASP A 42 -12.08 6.03 18.80
CA ASP A 42 -12.98 6.62 19.78
C ASP A 42 -14.47 6.41 19.45
N ASN A 43 -14.87 5.12 19.27
CA ASN A 43 -16.21 4.68 18.84
C ASN A 43 -16.53 4.88 17.33
N ALA A 44 -15.60 5.30 16.50
CA ALA A 44 -15.84 5.31 15.07
C ALA A 44 -16.03 3.88 14.55
N SER A 45 -17.13 3.62 13.85
CA SER A 45 -17.32 2.34 13.17
C SER A 45 -16.44 2.32 11.91
N PRO A 46 -15.48 1.41 11.77
CA PRO A 46 -14.66 1.32 10.54
C PRO A 46 -15.51 0.94 9.32
N THR A 47 -16.73 0.47 9.56
CA THR A 47 -17.71 0.10 8.53
C THR A 47 -18.75 1.19 8.28
N ASP A 48 -18.74 2.28 9.05
CA ASP A 48 -19.61 3.42 8.76
C ASP A 48 -18.88 4.38 7.79
N PRO A 49 -19.27 4.37 6.51
CA PRO A 49 -18.63 5.20 5.50
C PRO A 49 -18.90 6.69 5.70
N LEU A 50 -19.87 7.04 6.53
CA LEU A 50 -20.27 8.43 6.77
C LEU A 50 -19.61 9.02 8.02
N THR A 51 -18.99 8.20 8.86
CA THR A 51 -18.21 8.71 9.98
C THR A 51 -16.95 9.34 9.44
N PRO A 52 -16.78 10.66 9.53
CA PRO A 52 -15.53 11.28 9.13
C PRO A 52 -14.42 10.66 9.97
N ALA A 53 -13.33 10.23 9.33
CA ALA A 53 -12.06 10.02 10.03
C ALA A 53 -11.55 11.40 10.47
N SER A 54 -12.31 12.07 11.32
CA SER A 54 -12.13 13.49 11.67
C SER A 54 -11.22 13.66 12.88
N SER A 55 -10.92 12.56 13.56
CA SER A 55 -10.04 12.61 14.71
C SER A 55 -8.77 11.83 14.39
N PHE A 56 -7.65 12.44 14.61
CA PHE A 56 -6.41 11.72 14.81
C PHE A 56 -6.66 10.67 15.89
N PRO A 57 -6.05 9.48 15.79
CA PRO A 57 -6.25 8.45 16.81
C PRO A 57 -5.97 9.04 18.20
N ALA A 58 -6.86 8.79 19.14
CA ALA A 58 -6.73 9.25 20.53
C ALA A 58 -5.48 8.67 21.21
N THR A 59 -4.93 7.58 20.68
CA THR A 59 -3.74 6.91 21.17
C THR A 59 -2.70 6.77 20.07
N SER A 60 -1.42 6.66 20.47
CA SER A 60 -0.34 6.36 19.52
C SER A 60 -0.57 5.01 18.83
N VAL A 61 -0.48 5.00 17.51
CA VAL A 61 -0.66 3.80 16.69
C VAL A 61 0.66 3.15 16.26
N ILE A 62 1.79 3.69 16.70
CA ILE A 62 3.13 3.27 16.26
C ILE A 62 3.41 1.80 16.61
N GLU A 63 2.95 1.36 17.79
CA GLU A 63 3.20 -0.01 18.27
C GLU A 63 2.16 -1.03 17.78
N ILE A 64 1.10 -0.59 17.11
CA ILE A 64 0.06 -1.51 16.64
C ILE A 64 0.59 -2.57 15.66
N PRO A 65 1.46 -2.26 14.69
CA PRO A 65 2.02 -3.28 13.80
C PRO A 65 2.74 -4.40 14.55
N LYS A 66 3.37 -4.11 15.71
CA LYS A 66 4.04 -5.11 16.54
C LYS A 66 3.08 -5.92 17.40
N SER A 67 2.04 -5.27 17.90
CA SER A 67 1.14 -5.86 18.91
C SER A 67 -0.12 -6.51 18.35
N CYS A 68 -0.48 -6.21 17.09
CA CYS A 68 -1.74 -6.71 16.50
C CYS A 68 -1.73 -8.19 16.10
N GLY A 69 -0.57 -8.85 16.06
CA GLY A 69 -0.44 -10.26 15.68
C GLY A 69 -0.61 -10.57 14.19
N ILE A 70 -0.72 -9.55 13.32
CA ILE A 70 -0.83 -9.73 11.86
C ILE A 70 0.53 -9.98 11.23
N LEU A 71 1.57 -9.30 11.72
CA LEU A 71 2.94 -9.48 11.28
C LEU A 71 3.63 -10.53 12.14
N THR A 72 4.42 -11.38 11.51
CA THR A 72 5.36 -12.28 12.18
C THR A 72 6.59 -11.51 12.68
N GLU A 73 7.38 -12.10 13.59
CA GLU A 73 8.64 -11.51 14.07
C GLU A 73 9.59 -11.20 12.90
N ARG A 74 9.68 -12.09 11.92
CA ARG A 74 10.50 -11.89 10.72
C ARG A 74 10.00 -10.70 9.87
N GLU A 75 8.69 -10.54 9.69
CA GLU A 75 8.11 -9.42 8.96
C GLU A 75 8.29 -8.09 9.70
N ILE A 76 8.24 -8.11 11.03
CA ILE A 76 8.57 -6.95 11.86
C ILE A 76 10.05 -6.60 11.68
N ASP A 77 10.95 -7.58 11.77
CA ASP A 77 12.39 -7.38 11.56
C ASP A 77 12.68 -6.73 10.19
N LEU A 78 12.10 -7.27 9.10
CA LEU A 78 12.28 -6.76 7.75
C LEU A 78 11.77 -5.31 7.57
N THR A 79 10.74 -4.91 8.31
CA THR A 79 10.11 -3.59 8.14
C THR A 79 10.61 -2.52 9.11
N GLU A 80 11.42 -2.88 10.11
CA GLU A 80 11.90 -1.95 11.13
C GLU A 80 13.41 -1.82 11.24
N ASN A 81 14.14 -2.89 10.95
CA ASN A 81 15.56 -2.95 11.29
C ASN A 81 16.50 -2.72 10.09
N TYR A 82 15.96 -2.57 8.89
CA TYR A 82 16.75 -2.39 7.67
C TYR A 82 16.30 -1.17 6.89
N ASP A 83 17.28 -0.44 6.35
CA ASP A 83 17.00 0.60 5.38
C ASP A 83 16.78 0.02 3.96
N ALA A 84 16.41 0.88 3.01
CA ALA A 84 16.13 0.46 1.64
C ALA A 84 17.34 -0.20 0.96
N THR A 85 18.55 0.28 1.24
CA THR A 85 19.78 -0.25 0.66
C THR A 85 20.09 -1.63 1.24
N GLU A 86 19.95 -1.79 2.54
CA GLU A 86 20.15 -3.06 3.23
C GLU A 86 19.15 -4.12 2.77
N LEU A 87 17.87 -3.75 2.62
CA LEU A 87 16.85 -4.66 2.08
C LEU A 87 17.20 -5.14 0.67
N VAL A 88 17.61 -4.23 -0.22
CA VAL A 88 18.03 -4.62 -1.58
C VAL A 88 19.23 -5.55 -1.52
N GLN A 89 20.22 -5.28 -0.67
CA GLN A 89 21.39 -6.18 -0.49
C GLN A 89 21.00 -7.55 0.04
N LYS A 90 20.06 -7.62 0.99
CA LYS A 90 19.53 -8.90 1.49
C LYS A 90 18.85 -9.72 0.39
N MET A 91 18.06 -9.06 -0.47
CA MET A 91 17.42 -9.74 -1.60
C MET A 91 18.45 -10.23 -2.62
N ILE A 92 19.45 -9.42 -2.97
CA ILE A 92 20.53 -9.83 -3.89
C ILE A 92 21.33 -10.99 -3.34
N LYS A 93 21.61 -11.01 -2.04
CA LYS A 93 22.31 -12.10 -1.34
C LYS A 93 21.43 -13.32 -1.06
N ARG A 94 20.13 -13.24 -1.39
CA ARG A 94 19.14 -14.30 -1.11
C ARG A 94 18.94 -14.59 0.39
N GLU A 95 19.21 -13.61 1.24
CA GLU A 95 18.92 -13.66 2.68
C GLU A 95 17.43 -13.38 2.97
N ALA A 96 16.74 -12.75 2.02
CA ALA A 96 15.30 -12.55 1.95
C ALA A 96 14.85 -12.58 0.48
N THR A 97 13.60 -12.93 0.21
CA THR A 97 13.03 -12.81 -1.14
C THR A 97 12.33 -11.48 -1.32
N SER A 98 12.18 -11.03 -2.57
CA SER A 98 11.37 -9.84 -2.89
C SER A 98 9.91 -10.05 -2.48
N GLU A 99 9.39 -11.28 -2.62
CA GLU A 99 8.05 -11.65 -2.17
C GLU A 99 7.90 -11.49 -0.65
N GLU A 100 8.86 -12.01 0.14
CA GLU A 100 8.86 -11.91 1.60
C GLU A 100 8.88 -10.46 2.07
N VAL A 101 9.78 -9.64 1.52
CA VAL A 101 9.87 -8.21 1.84
C VAL A 101 8.58 -7.48 1.46
N THR A 102 8.07 -7.71 0.25
CA THR A 102 6.85 -7.05 -0.23
C THR A 102 5.64 -7.44 0.62
N LEU A 103 5.52 -8.73 1.01
CA LEU A 103 4.44 -9.20 1.87
C LEU A 103 4.47 -8.49 3.24
N ALA A 104 5.64 -8.39 3.85
CA ALA A 104 5.82 -7.72 5.14
C ALA A 104 5.37 -6.24 5.07
N PHE A 105 5.80 -5.51 4.04
CA PHE A 105 5.40 -4.11 3.84
C PHE A 105 3.92 -3.96 3.48
N CYS A 106 3.33 -4.88 2.71
CA CYS A 106 1.89 -4.87 2.41
C CYS A 106 1.05 -5.08 3.67
N LYS A 107 1.40 -6.01 4.54
CA LYS A 107 0.73 -6.21 5.83
C LYS A 107 0.83 -4.96 6.71
N ARG A 108 2.03 -4.39 6.82
CA ARG A 108 2.24 -3.14 7.58
C ARG A 108 1.44 -1.98 7.02
N ALA A 109 1.40 -1.83 5.69
CA ALA A 109 0.58 -0.84 4.99
C ALA A 109 -0.91 -1.03 5.24
N ALA A 110 -1.40 -2.28 5.24
CA ALA A 110 -2.78 -2.61 5.56
C ALA A 110 -3.15 -2.22 7.01
N VAL A 111 -2.27 -2.48 7.96
CA VAL A 111 -2.44 -2.05 9.36
C VAL A 111 -2.47 -0.52 9.45
N ALA A 112 -1.50 0.16 8.83
CA ALA A 112 -1.43 1.62 8.83
C ALA A 112 -2.68 2.24 8.20
N GLN A 113 -3.18 1.70 7.08
CA GLN A 113 -4.41 2.16 6.44
C GLN A 113 -5.60 2.12 7.39
N GLN A 114 -5.75 1.05 8.15
CA GLN A 114 -6.84 0.88 9.12
C GLN A 114 -6.71 1.82 10.33
N CYS A 115 -5.48 2.19 10.70
CA CYS A 115 -5.23 3.09 11.82
C CYS A 115 -5.42 4.57 11.45
N ILE A 116 -4.93 5.00 10.29
CA ILE A 116 -4.80 6.44 9.97
C ILE A 116 -5.31 6.83 8.57
N ASN A 117 -5.88 5.89 7.80
CA ASN A 117 -6.41 6.14 6.46
C ASN A 117 -5.42 6.89 5.55
N CYS A 118 -4.20 6.35 5.41
CA CYS A 118 -3.07 7.03 4.75
C CYS A 118 -2.97 6.81 3.23
N PHE A 119 -3.71 5.85 2.67
CA PHE A 119 -3.69 5.55 1.23
C PHE A 119 -4.98 5.95 0.53
N THR A 120 -4.86 6.27 -0.75
CA THR A 120 -6.00 6.42 -1.68
C THR A 120 -6.28 5.15 -2.45
N GLU A 121 -5.28 4.29 -2.61
CA GLU A 121 -5.35 3.03 -3.34
C GLU A 121 -4.33 2.04 -2.76
N PHE A 122 -4.69 0.74 -2.79
CA PHE A 122 -3.88 -0.33 -2.24
C PHE A 122 -3.99 -1.58 -3.12
N PHE A 123 -2.85 -2.09 -3.60
CA PHE A 123 -2.78 -3.19 -4.57
C PHE A 123 -1.81 -4.30 -4.13
N PRO A 124 -2.06 -4.97 -3.01
CA PRO A 124 -1.13 -5.97 -2.48
C PRO A 124 -0.91 -7.14 -3.44
N GLU A 125 -1.94 -7.61 -4.13
CA GLU A 125 -1.85 -8.74 -5.07
C GLU A 125 -0.88 -8.42 -6.22
N LYS A 126 -1.05 -7.25 -6.86
CA LYS A 126 -0.16 -6.82 -7.94
C LYS A 126 1.28 -6.59 -7.47
N ALA A 127 1.45 -6.08 -6.25
CA ALA A 127 2.77 -5.89 -5.66
C ALA A 127 3.47 -7.24 -5.45
N LEU A 128 2.75 -8.25 -4.94
CA LEU A 128 3.27 -9.60 -4.75
C LEU A 128 3.57 -10.31 -6.07
N GLU A 129 2.72 -10.17 -7.10
CA GLU A 129 3.01 -10.68 -8.44
C GLU A 129 4.33 -10.11 -8.97
N ARG A 130 4.51 -8.78 -8.84
CA ARG A 130 5.75 -8.13 -9.27
C ARG A 130 6.97 -8.57 -8.46
N ALA A 131 6.82 -8.78 -7.17
CA ALA A 131 7.88 -9.29 -6.32
C ALA A 131 8.35 -10.70 -6.76
N LYS A 132 7.41 -11.59 -7.08
CA LYS A 132 7.73 -12.92 -7.64
C LYS A 132 8.47 -12.84 -8.98
N GLU A 133 8.09 -11.89 -9.85
CA GLU A 133 8.82 -11.65 -11.09
C GLU A 133 10.28 -11.19 -10.83
N CYS A 134 10.49 -10.37 -9.79
CA CYS A 134 11.83 -9.96 -9.39
C CYS A 134 12.66 -11.15 -8.90
N ASP A 135 12.10 -11.99 -8.05
CA ASP A 135 12.79 -13.19 -7.55
C ASP A 135 13.14 -14.15 -8.68
N ALA A 136 12.19 -14.43 -9.59
CA ALA A 136 12.41 -15.27 -10.76
C ALA A 136 13.49 -14.67 -11.71
N PHE A 137 13.54 -13.36 -11.84
CA PHE A 137 14.58 -12.70 -12.62
C PHE A 137 15.96 -12.89 -11.98
N LEU A 138 16.07 -12.65 -10.67
CA LEU A 138 17.33 -12.82 -9.93
C LEU A 138 17.82 -14.26 -10.01
N GLU A 139 16.91 -15.24 -9.92
CA GLU A 139 17.24 -16.65 -10.02
C GLU A 139 17.77 -17.02 -11.41
N ARG A 140 17.10 -16.54 -12.47
CA ARG A 140 17.45 -16.85 -13.86
C ARG A 140 18.73 -16.14 -14.32
N GLU A 141 18.87 -14.86 -13.98
CA GLU A 141 19.95 -13.99 -14.51
C GLU A 141 21.17 -13.91 -13.57
N GLY A 142 21.04 -14.32 -12.31
CA GLY A 142 22.09 -14.21 -11.29
C GLY A 142 22.44 -12.77 -10.90
N ARG A 143 21.62 -11.80 -11.26
CA ARG A 143 21.86 -10.37 -10.99
C ARG A 143 20.56 -9.64 -10.69
N ALA A 144 20.66 -8.52 -9.97
CA ALA A 144 19.55 -7.65 -9.71
C ALA A 144 18.98 -7.05 -11.02
N MET A 145 17.67 -6.83 -11.07
CA MET A 145 16.98 -6.17 -12.18
C MET A 145 17.36 -4.68 -12.26
N GLY A 146 17.67 -4.05 -11.14
CA GLY A 146 18.07 -2.65 -11.03
C GLY A 146 18.38 -2.26 -9.60
N ALA A 147 18.68 -0.99 -9.37
CA ALA A 147 19.06 -0.46 -8.05
C ALA A 147 18.00 -0.63 -6.96
N LEU A 148 16.72 -0.70 -7.34
CA LEU A 148 15.58 -0.90 -6.42
C LEU A 148 14.95 -2.29 -6.61
N HIS A 149 15.76 -3.29 -6.96
CA HIS A 149 15.31 -4.65 -7.18
C HIS A 149 14.49 -5.17 -6.00
N GLY A 150 13.23 -5.56 -6.27
CA GLY A 150 12.33 -6.17 -5.30
C GLY A 150 11.82 -5.24 -4.17
N LEU A 151 12.28 -3.99 -4.11
CA LEU A 151 11.89 -3.08 -3.05
C LEU A 151 10.46 -2.56 -3.27
N PRO A 152 9.53 -2.73 -2.31
CA PRO A 152 8.21 -2.14 -2.39
C PRO A 152 8.26 -0.62 -2.22
N ILE A 153 7.54 0.11 -3.06
CA ILE A 153 7.48 1.57 -3.02
C ILE A 153 6.03 2.06 -3.01
N SER A 154 5.78 3.18 -2.34
CA SER A 154 4.53 3.92 -2.44
C SER A 154 4.73 5.20 -3.25
N LEU A 155 3.73 5.55 -4.07
CA LEU A 155 3.78 6.73 -4.92
C LEU A 155 2.68 7.72 -4.52
N LYS A 156 3.05 9.00 -4.42
CA LYS A 156 2.07 10.06 -4.25
C LYS A 156 1.49 10.45 -5.61
N VAL A 157 0.16 10.30 -5.75
CA VAL A 157 -0.55 10.82 -6.93
C VAL A 157 -0.77 12.32 -6.76
N SER A 158 -0.21 13.14 -7.64
CA SER A 158 -0.43 14.58 -7.66
C SER A 158 -1.42 14.97 -8.77
N ARG A 159 -2.30 15.95 -8.49
CA ARG A 159 -3.34 16.41 -9.43
C ARG A 159 -2.81 16.93 -10.78
N ARG A 160 -1.53 17.27 -10.87
CA ARG A 160 -0.94 17.81 -12.13
C ARG A 160 -0.75 16.75 -13.20
N ASN A 161 -0.71 15.51 -12.82
CA ASN A 161 -0.62 14.40 -13.75
C ASN A 161 -1.85 13.54 -13.52
N ALA A 162 -2.91 13.81 -14.27
CA ALA A 162 -4.06 12.93 -14.39
C ALA A 162 -3.64 11.67 -15.16
N TRP A 163 -2.69 10.93 -14.59
CA TRP A 163 -2.31 9.62 -15.08
C TRP A 163 -3.18 8.60 -14.37
N PRO A 164 -3.77 7.68 -15.11
CA PRO A 164 -4.34 6.51 -14.48
C PRO A 164 -3.21 5.82 -13.72
N ILE A 165 -3.50 5.50 -12.50
CA ILE A 165 -2.75 4.68 -11.56
C ILE A 165 -1.62 3.96 -12.24
N VAL A 166 -0.41 4.27 -11.82
CA VAL A 166 0.76 3.52 -12.25
C VAL A 166 0.60 2.08 -11.74
N THR A 167 -0.15 1.31 -12.50
CA THR A 167 0.15 -0.10 -12.59
C THR A 167 1.62 -0.10 -12.95
N LEU A 168 2.48 -0.67 -12.13
CA LEU A 168 3.86 -0.95 -12.49
C LEU A 168 3.81 -1.84 -13.72
N LYS A 169 3.61 -1.20 -14.90
CA LYS A 169 3.71 -1.86 -16.17
C LYS A 169 5.14 -2.37 -16.30
N ARG A 170 5.24 -3.45 -16.95
CA ARG A 170 6.35 -4.35 -17.24
C ARG A 170 7.67 -3.67 -17.62
N ASP A 171 7.70 -2.36 -17.86
CA ASP A 171 8.80 -1.62 -18.48
C ASP A 171 9.37 -0.49 -17.60
N VAL A 172 9.28 -0.61 -16.29
CA VAL A 172 10.12 0.22 -15.44
C VAL A 172 11.53 -0.39 -15.41
N SER A 173 12.18 -0.36 -16.57
CA SER A 173 13.64 -0.38 -16.57
C SER A 173 14.05 0.96 -15.97
N PHE A 174 14.51 0.94 -14.73
CA PHE A 174 15.26 2.06 -14.18
C PHE A 174 16.58 2.15 -14.96
N GLY A 175 16.50 2.70 -16.18
CA GLY A 175 17.64 3.28 -16.85
C GLY A 175 18.08 4.55 -16.10
N PRO A 176 19.24 5.15 -16.40
CA PRO A 176 19.85 6.17 -15.57
C PRO A 176 18.97 7.38 -15.21
N TRP A 177 17.78 7.48 -15.76
CA TRP A 177 16.79 8.52 -15.45
C TRP A 177 15.39 7.94 -15.64
N PHE A 178 14.53 8.08 -14.67
CA PHE A 178 13.12 7.73 -14.65
C PHE A 178 12.44 8.04 -16.01
N ARG A 179 12.28 7.08 -16.91
CA ARG A 179 11.45 7.21 -18.09
C ARG A 179 10.12 6.49 -17.82
N PHE A 180 9.10 7.26 -17.55
CA PHE A 180 7.74 6.77 -17.68
C PHE A 180 7.41 6.78 -19.18
N GLY A 181 7.24 5.61 -19.77
CA GLY A 181 6.85 5.48 -21.18
C GLY A 181 5.46 6.11 -21.40
N ALA A 182 5.42 7.08 -22.32
CA ALA A 182 4.24 7.89 -22.62
C ALA A 182 3.37 7.28 -23.74
N ASP A 183 3.50 6.01 -24.06
CA ASP A 183 2.86 5.41 -25.21
C ASP A 183 1.86 4.34 -24.78
N GLU A 184 0.62 4.71 -24.77
CA GLU A 184 -0.62 3.97 -25.02
C GLU A 184 -1.81 4.59 -24.28
N VAL A 185 -2.30 5.70 -24.84
CA VAL A 185 -3.70 6.10 -24.69
C VAL A 185 -4.25 6.26 -26.11
N THR A 186 -4.89 5.23 -26.59
CA THR A 186 -5.92 5.31 -27.64
C THR A 186 -7.18 4.70 -27.09
#